data_14bdc1600f0196a6597e6bedd13c276a
#
_entry.id   14bdc1600f0196a6597e6bedd13c276a
#
_cell.length_a   1.000
_cell.length_b   1.000
_cell.length_c   1.000
_cell.angle_alpha   90.00
_cell.angle_beta   90.00
_cell.angle_gamma   90.00
#
_symmetry.space_group_name_H-M   'P 1'
#
loop_
_entity.id
_entity.type
_entity.pdbx_description
1 polymer ?
#
loop_
_entity_poly.entity_id
_entity_poly.type
_entity_poly.pdbx_seq_one_letter_code
_entity_poly.pdbx_strand_id
1 'polypeptide(L)'
;VNTGSETLQCRARGKFRREGLSPLVGDWVQVRELGGGEGFVEAVEPRRNAFDRPAAANIDQLVIIASAALPVTDPYLIDRISAIAALKDCRVLLCLNKCDLDPAEELYGIYSGSAIRVLRVSAVTGQGIDELRRELAGKLSAFTGNSGVGKSSILNALDPRFSLAVGEVSKALGRGRHTTRHVELFSLGQDTYVIDTPGFASFDTQELDLELKEHLPETFPEFAPYVGGCRFVGCSHTKEKGCAVLEAVHQGKIPRSRHASYLRLYNELKDLKAWDKK
;
A
#
# COMPACT_ATOMS: atom_id res chain seq x y z
N VAL A 1 -18.82 -12.50 -5.75
CA VAL A 1 -19.04 -11.91 -4.42
C VAL A 1 -19.04 -13.02 -3.39
N ASN A 2 -18.32 -12.82 -2.29
CA ASN A 2 -18.34 -13.74 -1.14
C ASN A 2 -19.48 -13.31 -0.20
N THR A 3 -20.39 -14.23 0.13
CA THR A 3 -21.53 -13.98 1.05
C THR A 3 -21.23 -14.44 2.48
N GLY A 4 -20.04 -15.01 2.72
CA GLY A 4 -19.69 -15.67 3.98
C GLY A 4 -20.02 -17.17 4.00
N SER A 5 -21.09 -17.59 3.32
CA SER A 5 -21.51 -18.99 3.19
C SER A 5 -21.07 -19.60 1.86
N GLU A 6 -21.11 -18.81 0.78
CA GLU A 6 -20.76 -19.23 -0.57
C GLU A 6 -20.20 -18.10 -1.41
N THR A 7 -19.70 -18.42 -2.60
CA THR A 7 -19.24 -17.44 -3.59
C THR A 7 -20.22 -17.38 -4.76
N LEU A 8 -20.78 -16.19 -5.01
CA LEU A 8 -21.71 -15.95 -6.10
C LEU A 8 -21.00 -15.30 -7.29
N GLN A 9 -21.31 -15.76 -8.50
CA GLN A 9 -20.93 -15.08 -9.73
C GLN A 9 -21.90 -13.96 -10.02
N CYS A 10 -21.50 -12.71 -9.76
CA CYS A 10 -22.37 -11.56 -9.86
C CYS A 10 -22.07 -10.70 -11.08
N ARG A 11 -23.13 -10.12 -11.67
CA ARG A 11 -23.05 -9.10 -12.71
C ARG A 11 -23.44 -7.75 -12.12
N ALA A 12 -22.69 -6.70 -12.47
CA ALA A 12 -23.06 -5.34 -12.13
C ALA A 12 -24.17 -4.82 -13.07
N ARG A 13 -25.17 -4.12 -12.53
CA ARG A 13 -26.21 -3.50 -13.34
C ARG A 13 -25.67 -2.34 -14.17
N GLY A 14 -26.25 -2.09 -15.35
CA GLY A 14 -25.85 -1.01 -16.25
C GLY A 14 -25.96 0.40 -15.65
N LYS A 15 -26.70 0.59 -14.54
CA LYS A 15 -26.79 1.87 -13.81
C LYS A 15 -25.41 2.34 -13.31
N PHE A 16 -24.56 1.41 -12.84
CA PHE A 16 -23.23 1.74 -12.31
C PHE A 16 -22.34 2.43 -13.36
N ARG A 17 -22.42 2.02 -14.63
CA ARG A 17 -21.67 2.71 -15.70
C ARG A 17 -22.15 4.13 -15.93
N ARG A 18 -23.47 4.39 -15.77
CA ARG A 18 -24.04 5.73 -15.93
C ARG A 18 -23.70 6.65 -14.76
N GLU A 19 -23.53 6.08 -13.58
CA GLU A 19 -23.15 6.79 -12.36
C GLU A 19 -21.62 6.93 -12.21
N GLY A 20 -20.82 6.42 -13.18
CA GLY A 20 -19.36 6.43 -13.11
C GLY A 20 -18.78 5.52 -12.02
N LEU A 21 -19.61 4.65 -11.42
CA LEU A 21 -19.23 3.78 -10.32
C LEU A 21 -19.00 2.37 -10.86
N SER A 22 -17.76 1.88 -10.79
CA SER A 22 -17.44 0.47 -11.06
C SER A 22 -17.21 -0.26 -9.74
N PRO A 23 -17.80 -1.44 -9.51
CA PRO A 23 -17.45 -2.28 -8.37
C PRO A 23 -15.96 -2.63 -8.39
N LEU A 24 -15.32 -2.54 -7.23
CA LEU A 24 -13.90 -2.84 -7.02
C LEU A 24 -13.76 -4.04 -6.10
N VAL A 25 -12.59 -4.70 -6.15
CA VAL A 25 -12.23 -5.70 -5.15
C VAL A 25 -12.15 -5.04 -3.77
N GLY A 26 -12.78 -5.65 -2.76
CA GLY A 26 -12.89 -5.08 -1.41
C GLY A 26 -14.16 -4.23 -1.17
N ASP A 27 -14.99 -4.02 -2.18
CA ASP A 27 -16.29 -3.36 -1.97
C ASP A 27 -17.23 -4.23 -1.15
N TRP A 28 -17.94 -3.58 -0.23
CA TRP A 28 -19.17 -4.12 0.36
C TRP A 28 -20.31 -3.86 -0.59
N VAL A 29 -21.07 -4.91 -0.92
CA VAL A 29 -22.11 -4.83 -1.95
C VAL A 29 -23.40 -5.50 -1.48
N GLN A 30 -24.54 -4.94 -1.91
CA GLN A 30 -25.83 -5.62 -1.80
C GLN A 30 -26.06 -6.45 -3.05
N VAL A 31 -26.39 -7.72 -2.86
CA VAL A 31 -26.57 -8.68 -3.96
C VAL A 31 -27.97 -9.22 -3.90
N ARG A 32 -28.58 -9.31 -5.08
CA ARG A 32 -29.79 -10.11 -5.29
C ARG A 32 -29.41 -11.44 -5.91
N GLU A 33 -29.63 -12.52 -5.18
CA GLU A 33 -29.41 -13.88 -5.67
C GLU A 33 -30.45 -14.27 -6.72
N LEU A 34 -30.00 -15.03 -7.72
CA LEU A 34 -30.85 -15.57 -8.79
C LEU A 34 -31.01 -17.08 -8.68
N GLY A 35 -30.29 -17.73 -7.76
CA GLY A 35 -30.14 -19.17 -7.69
C GLY A 35 -29.00 -19.70 -8.56
N GLY A 36 -28.59 -20.95 -8.30
CA GLY A 36 -27.51 -21.59 -9.08
C GLY A 36 -26.12 -20.94 -8.93
N GLY A 37 -25.85 -20.21 -7.85
CA GLY A 37 -24.56 -19.53 -7.63
C GLY A 37 -24.40 -18.22 -8.40
N GLU A 38 -25.49 -17.68 -8.97
CA GLU A 38 -25.50 -16.42 -9.71
C GLU A 38 -26.19 -15.29 -8.95
N GLY A 39 -25.83 -14.03 -9.24
CA GLY A 39 -26.46 -12.86 -8.63
C GLY A 39 -26.25 -11.56 -9.41
N PHE A 40 -26.95 -10.52 -8.97
CA PHE A 40 -26.74 -9.15 -9.42
C PHE A 40 -26.29 -8.27 -8.26
N VAL A 41 -25.23 -7.49 -8.47
CA VAL A 41 -24.88 -6.37 -7.59
C VAL A 41 -25.93 -5.28 -7.77
N GLU A 42 -26.65 -4.95 -6.69
CA GLU A 42 -27.70 -3.95 -6.69
C GLU A 42 -27.22 -2.59 -6.15
N ALA A 43 -26.32 -2.61 -5.15
CA ALA A 43 -25.69 -1.43 -4.60
C ALA A 43 -24.25 -1.72 -4.19
N VAL A 44 -23.43 -0.67 -4.17
CA VAL A 44 -22.09 -0.64 -3.58
C VAL A 44 -22.19 0.30 -2.39
N GLU A 45 -21.76 -0.17 -1.22
CA GLU A 45 -21.74 0.63 0.00
C GLU A 45 -20.67 1.74 -0.07
N PRO A 46 -20.79 2.82 0.72
CA PRO A 46 -19.78 3.87 0.78
C PRO A 46 -18.38 3.30 1.06
N ARG A 47 -17.41 3.70 0.27
CA ARG A 47 -16.02 3.30 0.41
C ARG A 47 -15.32 4.18 1.45
N ARG A 48 -14.52 3.57 2.33
CA ARG A 48 -13.60 4.30 3.20
C ARG A 48 -12.44 4.89 2.38
N ASN A 49 -11.88 4.08 1.49
CA ASN A 49 -10.85 4.47 0.54
C ASN A 49 -11.00 3.68 -0.76
N ALA A 50 -10.36 4.18 -1.82
CA ALA A 50 -10.27 3.48 -3.09
C ALA A 50 -8.94 3.81 -3.77
N PHE A 51 -8.42 2.82 -4.51
CA PHE A 51 -7.21 2.90 -5.31
C PHE A 51 -7.54 2.51 -6.74
N ASP A 52 -7.03 3.27 -7.71
CA ASP A 52 -7.18 2.93 -9.12
C ASP A 52 -6.19 1.84 -9.54
N ARG A 53 -5.05 1.83 -8.90
CA ARG A 53 -3.99 0.83 -9.12
C ARG A 53 -3.38 0.41 -7.79
N PRO A 54 -3.75 -0.82 -7.31
CA PRO A 54 -4.72 -1.75 -7.88
C PRO A 54 -6.13 -1.20 -7.80
N ALA A 55 -7.03 -1.65 -8.70
CA ALA A 55 -8.44 -1.32 -8.64
C ALA A 55 -9.09 -2.05 -7.43
N ALA A 56 -8.96 -1.45 -6.24
CA ALA A 56 -9.41 -2.01 -4.98
C ALA A 56 -9.93 -0.92 -4.04
N ALA A 57 -10.82 -1.31 -3.12
CA ALA A 57 -11.44 -0.41 -2.15
C ALA A 57 -11.39 -1.00 -0.74
N ASN A 58 -11.63 -0.15 0.26
CA ASN A 58 -11.75 -0.53 1.67
C ASN A 58 -10.51 -1.27 2.23
N ILE A 59 -9.32 -0.95 1.72
CA ILE A 59 -8.07 -1.52 2.19
C ILE A 59 -7.77 -1.00 3.60
N ASP A 60 -7.57 -1.92 4.56
CA ASP A 60 -7.23 -1.58 5.94
C ASP A 60 -5.76 -1.21 6.09
N GLN A 61 -4.89 -1.94 5.37
CA GLN A 61 -3.45 -1.72 5.46
C GLN A 61 -2.70 -2.09 4.17
N LEU A 62 -1.64 -1.32 3.89
CA LEU A 62 -0.64 -1.65 2.89
C LEU A 62 0.53 -2.39 3.56
N VAL A 63 0.80 -3.61 3.10
CA VAL A 63 1.93 -4.42 3.56
C VAL A 63 3.07 -4.22 2.57
N ILE A 64 4.06 -3.42 2.96
CA ILE A 64 5.24 -3.13 2.14
C ILE A 64 6.28 -4.20 2.41
N ILE A 65 6.61 -4.99 1.39
CA ILE A 65 7.70 -5.95 1.46
C ILE A 65 8.97 -5.28 0.95
N ALA A 66 9.95 -5.16 1.83
CA ALA A 66 11.26 -4.60 1.56
C ALA A 66 12.37 -5.60 1.91
N SER A 67 13.59 -5.36 1.47
CA SER A 67 14.74 -6.21 1.77
C SER A 67 16.02 -5.38 1.83
N ALA A 68 16.90 -5.66 2.79
CA ALA A 68 18.28 -5.17 2.82
C ALA A 68 19.21 -6.08 1.99
N ALA A 69 18.87 -7.37 1.82
CA ALA A 69 19.55 -8.27 0.88
C ALA A 69 19.08 -8.01 -0.57
N LEU A 70 19.84 -8.46 -1.56
CA LEU A 70 19.54 -8.26 -2.99
C LEU A 70 18.16 -8.81 -3.40
N PRO A 71 17.36 -8.01 -4.12
CA PRO A 71 17.54 -6.59 -4.43
C PRO A 71 17.28 -5.71 -3.21
N VAL A 72 18.20 -4.79 -2.92
CA VAL A 72 18.06 -3.84 -1.81
C VAL A 72 16.94 -2.85 -2.12
N THR A 73 16.07 -2.62 -1.16
CA THR A 73 14.96 -1.67 -1.29
C THR A 73 15.43 -0.26 -0.96
N ASP A 74 15.21 0.68 -1.90
CA ASP A 74 15.42 2.12 -1.66
C ASP A 74 14.42 2.61 -0.59
N PRO A 75 14.86 3.21 0.53
CA PRO A 75 13.97 3.82 1.53
C PRO A 75 12.95 4.79 0.92
N TYR A 76 13.31 5.50 -0.13
CA TYR A 76 12.40 6.39 -0.84
C TYR A 76 11.11 5.70 -1.32
N LEU A 77 11.21 4.45 -1.81
CA LEU A 77 10.03 3.70 -2.23
C LEU A 77 9.10 3.41 -1.03
N ILE A 78 9.67 3.02 0.10
CA ILE A 78 8.91 2.78 1.34
C ILE A 78 8.21 4.08 1.75
N ASP A 79 8.92 5.18 1.73
CA ASP A 79 8.43 6.50 2.15
C ASP A 79 7.33 7.02 1.22
N ARG A 80 7.46 6.87 -0.10
CA ARG A 80 6.43 7.23 -1.07
C ARG A 80 5.15 6.42 -0.87
N ILE A 81 5.26 5.09 -0.72
CA ILE A 81 4.11 4.23 -0.48
C ILE A 81 3.46 4.56 0.87
N SER A 82 4.26 4.86 1.89
CA SER A 82 3.76 5.26 3.22
C SER A 82 3.00 6.57 3.16
N ALA A 83 3.48 7.55 2.38
CA ALA A 83 2.80 8.82 2.17
C ALA A 83 1.44 8.63 1.48
N ILE A 84 1.40 7.78 0.43
CA ILE A 84 0.16 7.43 -0.25
C ILE A 84 -0.82 6.71 0.69
N ALA A 85 -0.33 5.79 1.53
CA ALA A 85 -1.15 5.11 2.50
C ALA A 85 -1.78 6.08 3.51
N ALA A 86 -0.98 7.03 4.01
CA ALA A 86 -1.46 8.06 4.93
C ALA A 86 -2.54 8.94 4.28
N LEU A 87 -2.35 9.34 3.01
CA LEU A 87 -3.32 10.12 2.25
C LEU A 87 -4.66 9.38 2.08
N LYS A 88 -4.63 8.04 1.99
CA LYS A 88 -5.81 7.18 1.80
C LYS A 88 -6.33 6.55 3.09
N ASP A 89 -5.91 7.06 4.26
CA ASP A 89 -6.30 6.53 5.58
C ASP A 89 -6.08 5.01 5.69
N CYS A 90 -4.96 4.53 5.13
CA CYS A 90 -4.50 3.15 5.24
C CYS A 90 -3.34 3.04 6.21
N ARG A 91 -3.35 2.01 7.04
CA ARG A 91 -2.19 1.67 7.86
C ARG A 91 -1.05 1.14 7.00
N VAL A 92 0.19 1.32 7.47
CA VAL A 92 1.38 0.73 6.86
C VAL A 92 1.95 -0.34 7.77
N LEU A 93 2.20 -1.52 7.21
CA LEU A 93 2.97 -2.58 7.81
C LEU A 93 4.20 -2.82 6.93
N LEU A 94 5.39 -2.54 7.46
CA LEU A 94 6.65 -2.77 6.77
C LEU A 94 7.22 -4.13 7.16
N CYS A 95 7.36 -5.02 6.18
CA CYS A 95 7.99 -6.33 6.35
C CYS A 95 9.38 -6.32 5.70
N LEU A 96 10.41 -6.34 6.51
CA LEU A 96 11.81 -6.48 6.09
C LEU A 96 12.08 -7.97 5.90
N ASN A 97 11.98 -8.45 4.65
CA ASN A 97 12.16 -9.84 4.29
C ASN A 97 13.64 -10.18 4.05
N LYS A 98 13.93 -11.48 4.01
CA LYS A 98 15.26 -12.06 3.86
C LYS A 98 16.21 -11.73 5.04
N CYS A 99 15.63 -11.59 6.24
CA CYS A 99 16.41 -11.30 7.44
C CYS A 99 17.37 -12.43 7.85
N ASP A 100 17.22 -13.61 7.23
CA ASP A 100 18.18 -14.71 7.27
C ASP A 100 19.48 -14.42 6.49
N LEU A 101 19.42 -13.54 5.49
CA LEU A 101 20.58 -13.11 4.69
C LEU A 101 21.18 -11.79 5.19
N ASP A 102 20.33 -10.86 5.61
CA ASP A 102 20.71 -9.55 6.15
C ASP A 102 19.69 -9.12 7.20
N PRO A 103 20.08 -8.83 8.47
CA PRO A 103 19.18 -8.46 9.55
C PRO A 103 18.48 -7.11 9.35
N ALA A 104 18.80 -6.38 8.27
CA ALA A 104 18.20 -5.11 7.88
C ALA A 104 18.27 -4.04 8.98
N GLU A 105 19.39 -3.95 9.72
CA GLU A 105 19.54 -3.05 10.87
C GLU A 105 19.32 -1.58 10.50
N GLU A 106 19.85 -1.13 9.35
CA GLU A 106 19.72 0.25 8.91
C GLU A 106 18.25 0.59 8.63
N LEU A 107 17.55 -0.20 7.81
CA LEU A 107 16.13 0.01 7.51
C LEU A 107 15.28 -0.09 8.77
N TYR A 108 15.55 -1.06 9.62
CA TYR A 108 14.83 -1.20 10.88
C TYR A 108 15.05 0.02 11.77
N GLY A 109 16.27 0.54 11.88
CA GLY A 109 16.58 1.74 12.66
C GLY A 109 15.85 2.99 12.15
N ILE A 110 15.69 3.14 10.82
CA ILE A 110 14.96 4.26 10.22
C ILE A 110 13.48 4.24 10.64
N TYR A 111 12.83 3.07 10.56
CA TYR A 111 11.38 2.98 10.67
C TYR A 111 10.86 2.56 12.04
N SER A 112 11.67 1.93 12.90
CA SER A 112 11.25 1.48 14.24
C SER A 112 10.87 2.62 15.19
N GLY A 113 11.40 3.83 14.95
CA GLY A 113 11.05 5.05 15.69
C GLY A 113 9.92 5.87 15.04
N SER A 114 9.34 5.40 13.93
CA SER A 114 8.27 6.08 13.23
C SER A 114 6.89 5.49 13.62
N ALA A 115 5.82 6.07 13.08
CA ALA A 115 4.46 5.52 13.23
C ALA A 115 4.22 4.23 12.42
N ILE A 116 5.22 3.74 11.68
CA ILE A 116 5.13 2.55 10.83
C ILE A 116 5.46 1.32 11.68
N ARG A 117 4.56 0.33 11.69
CA ARG A 117 4.84 -0.97 12.28
C ARG A 117 5.83 -1.74 11.41
N VAL A 118 6.95 -2.19 11.99
CA VAL A 118 8.02 -2.89 11.27
C VAL A 118 8.16 -4.32 11.79
N LEU A 119 8.22 -5.27 10.87
CA LEU A 119 8.52 -6.67 11.15
C LEU A 119 9.78 -7.11 10.39
N ARG A 120 10.62 -7.91 11.02
CA ARG A 120 11.70 -8.65 10.37
C ARG A 120 11.22 -10.06 10.07
N VAL A 121 11.23 -10.45 8.81
CA VAL A 121 10.69 -11.74 8.38
C VAL A 121 11.69 -12.48 7.48
N SER A 122 11.58 -13.79 7.45
CA SER A 122 12.20 -14.65 6.44
C SER A 122 11.19 -15.67 5.96
N ALA A 123 10.79 -15.53 4.70
CA ALA A 123 9.90 -16.51 4.08
C ALA A 123 10.56 -17.90 3.94
N VAL A 124 11.89 -17.99 3.97
CA VAL A 124 12.64 -19.24 3.83
C VAL A 124 12.70 -19.99 5.14
N THR A 125 12.99 -19.29 6.24
CA THR A 125 13.14 -19.92 7.58
C THR A 125 11.83 -19.92 8.37
N GLY A 126 10.81 -19.17 7.97
CA GLY A 126 9.58 -18.98 8.70
C GLY A 126 9.66 -17.93 9.81
N GLN A 127 10.83 -17.32 10.04
CA GLN A 127 10.99 -16.30 11.06
C GLN A 127 10.03 -15.12 10.82
N GLY A 128 9.32 -14.69 11.86
CA GLY A 128 8.41 -13.55 11.84
C GLY A 128 7.07 -13.78 11.09
N ILE A 129 6.88 -14.93 10.42
CA ILE A 129 5.65 -15.22 9.65
C ILE A 129 4.41 -15.32 10.55
N ASP A 130 4.53 -15.89 11.75
CA ASP A 130 3.40 -15.96 12.69
C ASP A 130 3.04 -14.58 13.26
N GLU A 131 4.02 -13.68 13.42
CA GLU A 131 3.77 -12.31 13.82
C GLU A 131 3.07 -11.55 12.69
N LEU A 132 3.54 -11.72 11.44
CA LEU A 132 2.87 -11.17 10.26
C LEU A 132 1.42 -11.67 10.17
N ARG A 133 1.16 -12.96 10.39
CA ARG A 133 -0.20 -13.53 10.38
C ARG A 133 -1.10 -12.84 11.41
N ARG A 134 -0.60 -12.56 12.61
CA ARG A 134 -1.34 -11.82 13.65
C ARG A 134 -1.65 -10.38 13.25
N GLU A 135 -0.72 -9.70 12.59
CA GLU A 135 -0.93 -8.32 12.10
C GLU A 135 -1.94 -8.25 10.94
N LEU A 136 -2.11 -9.35 10.19
CA LEU A 136 -3.09 -9.42 9.10
C LEU A 136 -4.50 -9.77 9.60
N ALA A 137 -4.64 -10.37 10.79
CA ALA A 137 -5.90 -10.93 11.27
C ALA A 137 -7.05 -9.90 11.26
N GLY A 138 -8.20 -10.29 10.69
CA GLY A 138 -9.41 -9.48 10.60
C GLY A 138 -9.30 -8.26 9.70
N LYS A 139 -8.37 -8.23 8.73
CA LYS A 139 -8.12 -7.07 7.87
C LYS A 139 -8.06 -7.44 6.40
N LEU A 140 -8.41 -6.47 5.57
CA LEU A 140 -8.13 -6.47 4.14
C LEU A 140 -6.76 -5.81 3.90
N SER A 141 -5.76 -6.61 3.51
CA SER A 141 -4.38 -6.18 3.35
C SER A 141 -3.94 -6.26 1.89
N ALA A 142 -3.37 -5.17 1.35
CA ALA A 142 -2.78 -5.17 0.02
C ALA A 142 -1.25 -5.26 0.12
N PHE A 143 -0.67 -6.24 -0.58
CA PHE A 143 0.78 -6.49 -0.57
C PHE A 143 1.47 -5.74 -1.69
N THR A 144 2.52 -5.01 -1.36
CA THR A 144 3.32 -4.23 -2.31
C THR A 144 4.82 -4.44 -2.07
N GLY A 145 5.63 -4.12 -3.03
CA GLY A 145 7.08 -4.24 -2.95
C GLY A 145 7.70 -4.48 -4.32
N ASN A 146 8.99 -4.19 -4.45
CA ASN A 146 9.74 -4.38 -5.68
C ASN A 146 9.78 -5.84 -6.13
N SER A 147 10.04 -6.05 -7.42
CA SER A 147 10.31 -7.40 -7.91
C SER A 147 11.53 -8.00 -7.18
N GLY A 148 11.43 -9.28 -6.82
CA GLY A 148 12.54 -10.00 -6.20
C GLY A 148 12.72 -9.82 -4.68
N VAL A 149 11.95 -8.93 -4.01
CA VAL A 149 12.01 -8.78 -2.52
C VAL A 149 11.37 -9.97 -1.77
N GLY A 150 10.69 -10.87 -2.48
CA GLY A 150 10.14 -12.11 -1.90
C GLY A 150 8.65 -12.01 -1.53
N LYS A 151 7.87 -11.12 -2.18
CA LYS A 151 6.41 -11.01 -1.94
C LYS A 151 5.69 -12.35 -2.08
N SER A 152 5.86 -13.06 -3.23
CA SER A 152 5.26 -14.37 -3.46
C SER A 152 5.72 -15.43 -2.46
N SER A 153 6.99 -15.38 -2.05
CA SER A 153 7.52 -16.29 -1.04
C SER A 153 6.85 -16.08 0.33
N ILE A 154 6.61 -14.82 0.73
CA ILE A 154 5.89 -14.49 1.97
C ILE A 154 4.43 -14.97 1.87
N LEU A 155 3.74 -14.70 0.75
CA LEU A 155 2.37 -15.15 0.56
C LEU A 155 2.27 -16.68 0.63
N ASN A 156 3.18 -17.41 -0.02
CA ASN A 156 3.24 -18.87 0.08
C ASN A 156 3.55 -19.37 1.50
N ALA A 157 4.37 -18.63 2.27
CA ALA A 157 4.66 -18.96 3.67
C ALA A 157 3.47 -18.68 4.61
N LEU A 158 2.64 -17.68 4.27
CA LEU A 158 1.39 -17.42 4.99
C LEU A 158 0.35 -18.51 4.71
N ASP A 159 0.20 -18.92 3.44
CA ASP A 159 -0.71 -19.98 3.07
C ASP A 159 -0.22 -20.72 1.81
N PRO A 160 0.13 -22.01 1.91
CA PRO A 160 0.57 -22.80 0.75
C PRO A 160 -0.45 -22.90 -0.38
N ARG A 161 -1.73 -22.62 -0.12
CA ARG A 161 -2.79 -22.62 -1.16
C ARG A 161 -2.60 -21.54 -2.21
N PHE A 162 -1.81 -20.48 -1.94
CA PHE A 162 -1.47 -19.47 -2.94
C PHE A 162 -0.73 -20.07 -4.13
N SER A 163 0.16 -21.04 -3.90
CA SER A 163 0.93 -21.76 -4.95
C SER A 163 1.58 -20.81 -5.97
N LEU A 164 1.95 -19.61 -5.56
CA LEU A 164 2.52 -18.59 -6.43
C LEU A 164 3.92 -19.02 -6.89
N ALA A 165 4.20 -18.89 -8.19
CA ALA A 165 5.51 -19.18 -8.74
C ALA A 165 6.55 -18.18 -8.19
N VAL A 166 7.55 -18.70 -7.49
CA VAL A 166 8.64 -17.89 -6.94
C VAL A 166 9.58 -17.49 -8.08
N GLY A 167 9.75 -16.17 -8.29
CA GLY A 167 10.66 -15.63 -9.33
C GLY A 167 10.00 -15.30 -10.68
N GLU A 168 8.74 -15.68 -10.95
CA GLU A 168 8.09 -15.47 -12.26
C GLU A 168 6.84 -14.58 -12.23
N VAL A 169 6.46 -14.00 -11.11
CA VAL A 169 5.18 -13.25 -10.95
C VAL A 169 5.00 -12.09 -11.92
N SER A 170 6.08 -11.61 -12.55
CA SER A 170 5.99 -10.56 -13.58
C SER A 170 5.90 -11.09 -15.03
N LYS A 171 6.11 -12.38 -15.29
CA LYS A 171 6.18 -12.93 -16.66
C LYS A 171 5.01 -13.85 -17.05
N ALA A 172 4.42 -14.58 -16.12
CA ALA A 172 3.40 -15.60 -16.45
C ALA A 172 2.05 -15.00 -16.85
N LEU A 173 1.70 -13.77 -16.42
CA LEU A 173 0.47 -13.05 -16.78
C LEU A 173 0.65 -12.09 -17.96
N GLY A 174 1.82 -12.05 -18.60
CA GLY A 174 2.16 -11.11 -19.68
C GLY A 174 1.87 -11.57 -21.12
N ARG A 175 1.18 -12.69 -21.36
CA ARG A 175 0.83 -13.14 -22.72
C ARG A 175 -0.64 -12.89 -23.05
N GLY A 176 -0.96 -11.63 -23.38
CA GLY A 176 -2.21 -11.23 -23.99
C GLY A 176 -2.27 -9.73 -24.19
N ARG A 177 -2.39 -9.28 -25.44
CA ARG A 177 -2.71 -7.88 -25.76
C ARG A 177 -3.97 -7.48 -25.00
N HIS A 178 -3.92 -6.38 -24.21
CA HIS A 178 -5.05 -5.79 -23.49
C HIS A 178 -5.69 -6.65 -22.40
N THR A 179 -4.92 -7.22 -21.47
CA THR A 179 -5.51 -7.79 -20.27
C THR A 179 -5.52 -6.76 -19.16
N THR A 180 -6.72 -6.31 -18.77
CA THR A 180 -7.03 -5.70 -17.50
C THR A 180 -6.32 -6.53 -16.42
N ARG A 181 -5.41 -5.92 -15.64
CA ARG A 181 -4.71 -6.60 -14.55
C ARG A 181 -5.78 -7.02 -13.54
N HIS A 182 -6.07 -8.33 -13.48
CA HIS A 182 -7.02 -8.85 -12.51
C HIS A 182 -6.42 -8.70 -11.12
N VAL A 183 -7.16 -8.03 -10.24
CA VAL A 183 -6.87 -7.97 -8.82
C VAL A 183 -7.58 -9.17 -8.21
N GLU A 184 -6.85 -10.00 -7.49
CA GLU A 184 -7.39 -11.20 -6.85
C GLU A 184 -7.44 -11.01 -5.33
N LEU A 185 -8.58 -11.39 -4.74
CA LEU A 185 -8.80 -11.39 -3.30
C LEU A 185 -8.66 -12.81 -2.77
N PHE A 186 -7.72 -13.01 -1.87
CA PHE A 186 -7.48 -14.30 -1.22
C PHE A 186 -7.94 -14.25 0.23
N SER A 187 -8.70 -15.27 0.66
CA SER A 187 -9.08 -15.42 2.06
C SER A 187 -8.05 -16.28 2.81
N LEU A 188 -7.56 -15.76 3.91
CA LEU A 188 -6.75 -16.48 4.90
C LEU A 188 -7.61 -17.06 6.04
N GLY A 189 -8.94 -16.93 5.97
CA GLY A 189 -9.89 -17.32 7.01
C GLY A 189 -10.13 -16.21 8.05
N GLN A 190 -11.16 -16.40 8.90
CA GLN A 190 -11.49 -15.48 10.00
C GLN A 190 -11.51 -13.98 9.58
N ASP A 191 -12.26 -13.65 8.51
CA ASP A 191 -12.38 -12.29 7.97
C ASP A 191 -11.06 -11.62 7.60
N THR A 192 -10.03 -12.43 7.32
CA THR A 192 -8.70 -11.98 6.90
C THR A 192 -8.55 -12.16 5.40
N TYR A 193 -8.26 -11.07 4.70
CA TYR A 193 -8.16 -11.05 3.25
C TYR A 193 -6.86 -10.40 2.79
N VAL A 194 -6.31 -10.93 1.72
CA VAL A 194 -5.10 -10.42 1.07
C VAL A 194 -5.41 -10.14 -0.39
N ILE A 195 -5.01 -8.97 -0.84
CA ILE A 195 -4.99 -8.60 -2.26
C ILE A 195 -3.57 -8.80 -2.76
N ASP A 196 -3.38 -9.75 -3.68
CA ASP A 196 -2.16 -9.82 -4.47
C ASP A 196 -2.33 -8.99 -5.74
N THR A 197 -1.39 -8.09 -5.95
CA THR A 197 -1.41 -7.19 -7.07
C THR A 197 -0.11 -7.34 -7.84
N PRO A 198 -0.13 -8.05 -8.98
CA PRO A 198 1.06 -8.17 -9.81
C PRO A 198 1.54 -6.79 -10.27
N GLY A 199 2.78 -6.44 -9.95
CA GLY A 199 3.41 -5.20 -10.41
C GLY A 199 3.06 -3.93 -9.64
N PHE A 200 2.75 -4.02 -8.37
CA PHE A 200 2.38 -2.93 -7.46
C PHE A 200 3.57 -1.99 -7.08
N ALA A 201 4.52 -1.82 -7.96
CA ALA A 201 5.60 -0.85 -7.75
C ALA A 201 5.20 0.60 -8.11
N SER A 202 4.03 0.79 -8.74
CA SER A 202 3.60 2.12 -9.19
C SER A 202 2.15 2.41 -8.77
N PHE A 203 1.99 3.15 -7.68
CA PHE A 203 0.76 3.89 -7.35
C PHE A 203 0.65 5.17 -8.20
N ASP A 204 1.30 5.23 -9.36
CA ASP A 204 1.45 6.43 -10.13
C ASP A 204 0.17 6.74 -10.90
N THR A 205 -0.69 7.56 -10.31
CA THR A 205 -1.73 8.29 -11.03
C THR A 205 -1.50 9.78 -10.80
N GLN A 206 -1.70 10.58 -11.83
CA GLN A 206 -1.52 12.04 -11.74
C GLN A 206 -2.47 12.67 -10.71
N GLU A 207 -3.66 12.11 -10.53
CA GLU A 207 -4.62 12.57 -9.51
C GLU A 207 -4.09 12.36 -8.10
N LEU A 208 -3.51 11.18 -7.84
CA LEU A 208 -2.90 10.86 -6.55
C LEU A 208 -1.69 11.75 -6.25
N ASP A 209 -0.88 12.05 -7.27
CA ASP A 209 0.27 12.94 -7.12
C ASP A 209 -0.16 14.40 -6.82
N LEU A 210 -1.25 14.88 -7.41
CA LEU A 210 -1.80 16.20 -7.10
C LEU A 210 -2.36 16.25 -5.66
N GLU A 211 -3.12 15.24 -5.25
CA GLU A 211 -3.64 15.13 -3.89
C GLU A 211 -2.48 15.03 -2.87
N LEU A 212 -1.45 14.23 -3.19
CA LEU A 212 -0.25 14.10 -2.36
C LEU A 212 0.52 15.43 -2.26
N LYS A 213 0.60 16.21 -3.35
CA LYS A 213 1.24 17.53 -3.32
C LYS A 213 0.59 18.47 -2.31
N GLU A 214 -0.74 18.49 -2.26
CA GLU A 214 -1.51 19.38 -1.38
C GLU A 214 -1.35 19.03 0.09
N HIS A 215 -1.17 17.74 0.40
CA HIS A 215 -1.15 17.19 1.76
C HIS A 215 0.19 16.57 2.17
N LEU A 216 1.27 16.84 1.41
CA LEU A 216 2.55 16.15 1.61
C LEU A 216 3.10 16.21 3.05
N PRO A 217 3.08 17.36 3.77
CA PRO A 217 3.56 17.40 5.15
C PRO A 217 2.77 16.50 6.11
N GLU A 218 1.46 16.38 5.92
CA GLU A 218 0.56 15.57 6.74
C GLU A 218 0.79 14.07 6.55
N THR A 219 1.34 13.67 5.39
CA THR A 219 1.64 12.26 5.09
C THR A 219 2.92 11.74 5.75
N PHE A 220 3.65 12.60 6.47
CA PHE A 220 4.80 12.26 7.30
C PHE A 220 4.43 12.46 8.78
N PRO A 221 3.85 11.46 9.46
CA PRO A 221 3.32 11.60 10.82
C PRO A 221 4.33 12.14 11.83
N GLU A 222 5.62 11.85 11.63
CA GLU A 222 6.71 12.36 12.46
C GLU A 222 6.90 13.87 12.38
N PHE A 223 6.32 14.57 11.40
CA PHE A 223 6.34 16.03 11.31
C PHE A 223 5.27 16.69 12.19
N ALA A 224 4.16 15.99 12.45
CA ALA A 224 3.00 16.54 13.16
C ALA A 224 3.34 17.28 14.48
N PRO A 225 4.26 16.79 15.36
CA PRO A 225 4.62 17.50 16.61
C PRO A 225 5.32 18.84 16.37
N TYR A 226 5.84 19.10 15.16
CA TYR A 226 6.73 20.24 14.88
C TYR A 226 6.11 21.27 13.93
N VAL A 227 5.15 20.89 13.07
CA VAL A 227 4.57 21.76 12.02
C VAL A 227 4.04 23.08 12.61
N GLY A 228 3.38 23.05 13.77
CA GLY A 228 2.87 24.24 14.44
C GLY A 228 3.94 25.19 15.01
N GLY A 229 5.19 24.75 15.11
CA GLY A 229 6.31 25.52 15.64
C GLY A 229 7.14 26.27 14.60
N CYS A 230 6.79 26.18 13.31
CA CYS A 230 7.51 26.87 12.24
C CYS A 230 7.28 28.40 12.29
N ARG A 231 8.32 29.16 11.97
CA ARG A 231 8.25 30.63 11.93
C ARG A 231 7.25 31.16 10.89
N PHE A 232 7.07 30.44 9.79
CA PHE A 232 6.23 30.88 8.67
C PHE A 232 5.00 29.98 8.54
N VAL A 233 3.84 30.59 8.34
CA VAL A 233 2.62 29.88 7.91
C VAL A 233 2.83 29.33 6.51
N GLY A 234 2.45 28.08 6.27
CA GLY A 234 2.67 27.42 4.96
C GLY A 234 4.15 27.08 4.69
N CYS A 235 4.93 26.87 5.76
CA CYS A 235 6.31 26.40 5.66
C CYS A 235 6.37 25.10 4.85
N SER A 236 7.23 25.04 3.83
CA SER A 236 7.41 23.83 3.02
C SER A 236 8.36 22.82 3.63
N HIS A 237 8.96 23.11 4.80
CA HIS A 237 9.91 22.26 5.53
C HIS A 237 11.12 21.83 4.70
N THR A 238 11.52 22.66 3.71
CA THR A 238 12.62 22.35 2.80
C THR A 238 13.91 23.06 3.16
N LYS A 239 13.88 24.40 3.38
CA LYS A 239 15.06 25.23 3.63
C LYS A 239 14.78 26.51 4.44
N GLU A 240 13.58 26.68 4.95
CA GLU A 240 13.14 27.90 5.62
C GLU A 240 13.84 28.08 6.96
N LYS A 241 14.37 29.29 7.18
CA LYS A 241 14.96 29.68 8.48
C LYS A 241 13.87 29.69 9.56
N GLY A 242 14.12 28.99 10.67
CA GLY A 242 13.15 28.84 11.76
C GLY A 242 12.06 27.80 11.48
N CYS A 243 12.35 26.82 10.63
CA CYS A 243 11.51 25.65 10.44
C CYS A 243 11.74 24.66 11.60
N ALA A 244 10.68 24.35 12.36
CA ALA A 244 10.78 23.43 13.49
C ALA A 244 10.99 21.98 13.06
N VAL A 245 10.50 21.59 11.88
CA VAL A 245 10.76 20.26 11.29
C VAL A 245 12.24 20.10 10.98
N LEU A 246 12.88 21.08 10.32
CA LEU A 246 14.33 21.04 10.05
C LEU A 246 15.15 20.98 11.34
N GLU A 247 14.75 21.71 12.37
CA GLU A 247 15.40 21.66 13.67
C GLU A 247 15.28 20.26 14.29
N ALA A 248 14.11 19.62 14.19
CA ALA A 248 13.91 18.24 14.65
C ALA A 248 14.77 17.21 13.88
N VAL A 249 14.98 17.43 12.57
CA VAL A 249 15.90 16.62 11.76
C VAL A 249 17.34 16.83 12.22
N HIS A 250 17.77 18.07 12.47
CA HIS A 250 19.11 18.38 12.98
C HIS A 250 19.37 17.75 14.36
N GLN A 251 18.35 17.72 15.21
CA GLN A 251 18.40 17.09 16.54
C GLN A 251 18.28 15.55 16.50
N GLY A 252 18.12 14.93 15.32
CA GLY A 252 17.94 13.48 15.17
C GLY A 252 16.58 12.94 15.64
N LYS A 253 15.60 13.81 15.91
CA LYS A 253 14.23 13.42 16.29
C LYS A 253 13.43 12.93 15.10
N ILE A 254 13.76 13.38 13.90
CA ILE A 254 13.27 12.91 12.62
C ILE A 254 14.46 12.30 11.86
N PRO A 255 14.37 11.07 11.38
CA PRO A 255 15.45 10.45 10.59
C PRO A 255 15.77 11.27 9.34
N ARG A 256 17.07 11.51 9.09
CA ARG A 256 17.52 12.29 7.93
C ARG A 256 17.07 11.67 6.60
N SER A 257 17.05 10.34 6.51
CA SER A 257 16.56 9.61 5.33
C SER A 257 15.09 9.90 5.04
N ARG A 258 14.24 9.93 6.08
CA ARG A 258 12.82 10.27 5.95
C ARG A 258 12.62 11.70 5.41
N HIS A 259 13.35 12.67 5.97
CA HIS A 259 13.32 14.03 5.46
C HIS A 259 13.90 14.15 4.04
N ALA A 260 14.94 13.38 3.71
CA ALA A 260 15.47 13.34 2.33
C ALA A 260 14.42 12.82 1.34
N SER A 261 13.66 11.79 1.69
CA SER A 261 12.53 11.29 0.89
C SER A 261 11.42 12.34 0.75
N TYR A 262 11.09 13.05 1.82
CA TYR A 262 10.16 14.18 1.79
C TYR A 262 10.60 15.25 0.78
N LEU A 263 11.87 15.66 0.84
CA LEU A 263 12.42 16.64 -0.10
C LEU A 263 12.37 16.17 -1.55
N ARG A 264 12.64 14.89 -1.78
CA ARG A 264 12.55 14.30 -3.12
C ARG A 264 11.11 14.32 -3.63
N LEU A 265 10.14 13.87 -2.82
CA LEU A 265 8.71 13.94 -3.14
C LEU A 265 8.26 15.39 -3.39
N TYR A 266 8.62 16.31 -2.52
CA TYR A 266 8.31 17.73 -2.70
C TYR A 266 8.81 18.25 -4.04
N ASN A 267 10.06 17.95 -4.42
CA ASN A 267 10.63 18.39 -5.69
C ASN A 267 9.98 17.74 -6.91
N GLU A 268 9.56 16.48 -6.82
CA GLU A 268 8.84 15.78 -7.89
C GLU A 268 7.42 16.37 -8.09
N LEU A 269 6.76 16.78 -7.00
CA LEU A 269 5.36 17.17 -7.02
C LEU A 269 5.13 18.69 -7.17
N LYS A 270 6.06 19.56 -6.73
CA LYS A 270 5.86 21.01 -6.61
C LYS A 270 5.42 21.70 -7.90
N ASP A 271 5.88 21.22 -9.06
CA ASP A 271 5.62 21.83 -10.37
C ASP A 271 4.38 21.22 -11.06
N LEU A 272 3.75 20.19 -10.48
CA LEU A 272 2.52 19.60 -11.01
C LEU A 272 1.38 20.62 -10.97
N LYS A 273 0.58 20.68 -12.04
CA LYS A 273 -0.57 21.58 -12.16
C LYS A 273 -1.82 20.78 -12.52
N ALA A 274 -2.95 21.17 -11.95
CA ALA A 274 -4.23 20.48 -12.15
C ALA A 274 -4.67 20.42 -13.63
N TRP A 275 -4.20 21.36 -14.46
CA TRP A 275 -4.52 21.42 -15.89
C TRP A 275 -3.52 20.68 -16.80
N ASP A 276 -2.43 20.14 -16.27
CA ASP A 276 -1.47 19.34 -17.03
C ASP A 276 -2.00 17.92 -17.34
N LYS A 277 -3.32 17.71 -17.16
CA LYS A 277 -3.99 16.44 -17.48
C LYS A 277 -3.81 16.12 -18.97
N LYS A 278 -2.99 15.11 -19.28
CA LYS A 278 -2.92 14.46 -20.59
C LYS A 278 -3.90 13.31 -20.68
#